data_0f198099a3a155b18ba79c7324415907
#
_entry.id   0f198099a3a155b18ba79c7324415907
#
_cell.length_a   1.000
_cell.length_b   1.000
_cell.length_c   1.000
_cell.angle_alpha   90.00
_cell.angle_beta   90.00
_cell.angle_gamma   90.00
#
_symmetry.space_group_name_H-M   'P 1'
#
loop_
_entity.id
_entity.type
_entity.pdbx_description
1 polymer ?
#
loop_
_entity_poly.entity_id
_entity_poly.type
_entity_poly.pdbx_seq_one_letter_code
_entity_poly.pdbx_strand_id
1 'polypeptide(L)'
;MQRAHKNKRRARRQRRRARFFRAALVIMLALGLAGLGAVLLTDRLTEHTLEQYPLEYTDLICQNAREQGLEPAYVAAVILAESSYNPEAVSRDNAQGLMQILPETGAWIAGKFDESYVEGCLFDPATNIRYGCWYLGFLMRRYDDDKRCSSAAYHSGQGPVDGWLKDPAFSADGRTLDVIAGTNADTYVNRVLEYYEKYDAIYQKQALA
;
A
#
# COMPACT_ATOMS: atom_id res chain seq x y z
N MET A 1 -49.79 0.92 63.85
CA MET A 1 -48.38 0.84 63.67
C MET A 1 -47.96 0.07 62.40
N GLN A 2 -48.55 -1.01 61.98
CA GLN A 2 -48.18 -1.86 60.81
C GLN A 2 -48.24 -1.14 59.43
N ARG A 3 -49.22 -0.26 59.18
CA ARG A 3 -49.36 0.48 57.91
C ARG A 3 -48.14 1.45 57.62
N ALA A 4 -47.62 2.13 58.64
CA ALA A 4 -46.48 3.04 58.53
C ALA A 4 -45.18 2.32 58.20
N HIS A 5 -44.99 1.10 58.75
CA HIS A 5 -43.81 0.26 58.42
C HIS A 5 -43.83 -0.26 56.97
N LYS A 6 -45.01 -0.64 56.46
CA LYS A 6 -45.23 -1.13 55.09
C LYS A 6 -44.95 0.00 54.06
N ASN A 7 -45.35 1.22 54.36
CA ASN A 7 -45.11 2.40 53.51
C ASN A 7 -43.64 2.79 53.47
N LYS A 8 -42.91 2.74 54.59
CA LYS A 8 -41.44 2.98 54.60
C LYS A 8 -40.66 1.93 53.79
N ARG A 9 -41.05 0.67 53.83
CA ARG A 9 -40.43 -0.39 53.03
C ARG A 9 -40.70 -0.23 51.52
N ARG A 10 -41.94 0.17 51.12
CA ARG A 10 -42.26 0.49 49.71
C ARG A 10 -41.46 1.69 49.19
N ALA A 11 -41.35 2.76 49.94
CA ALA A 11 -40.57 3.94 49.58
C ALA A 11 -39.07 3.63 49.43
N ARG A 12 -38.49 2.82 50.32
CA ARG A 12 -37.09 2.36 50.20
C ARG A 12 -36.87 1.49 48.94
N ARG A 13 -37.83 0.62 48.60
CA ARG A 13 -37.76 -0.24 47.41
C ARG A 13 -37.88 0.58 46.12
N GLN A 14 -38.74 1.60 46.09
CA GLN A 14 -38.85 2.54 44.96
C GLN A 14 -37.57 3.37 44.76
N ARG A 15 -36.99 3.90 45.84
CA ARG A 15 -35.71 4.65 45.77
C ARG A 15 -34.54 3.76 45.30
N ARG A 16 -34.48 2.49 45.73
CA ARG A 16 -33.47 1.54 45.22
C ARG A 16 -33.66 1.24 43.72
N ARG A 17 -34.91 1.02 43.28
CA ARG A 17 -35.20 0.83 41.84
C ARG A 17 -34.83 2.05 41.02
N ALA A 18 -35.20 3.25 41.47
CA ALA A 18 -34.86 4.50 40.78
C ALA A 18 -33.33 4.73 40.69
N ARG A 19 -32.58 4.39 41.75
CA ARG A 19 -31.08 4.46 41.72
C ARG A 19 -30.50 3.45 40.73
N PHE A 20 -31.04 2.22 40.71
CA PHE A 20 -30.61 1.19 39.76
C PHE A 20 -30.88 1.60 38.31
N PHE A 21 -32.06 2.12 37.99
CA PHE A 21 -32.39 2.60 36.64
C PHE A 21 -31.52 3.79 36.24
N ARG A 22 -31.23 4.72 37.15
CA ARG A 22 -30.30 5.85 36.85
C ARG A 22 -28.88 5.36 36.59
N ALA A 23 -28.38 4.42 37.39
CA ALA A 23 -27.05 3.84 37.17
C ALA A 23 -27.00 3.06 35.84
N ALA A 24 -28.04 2.27 35.53
CA ALA A 24 -28.11 1.54 34.25
C ALA A 24 -28.13 2.51 33.04
N LEU A 25 -28.90 3.61 33.15
CA LEU A 25 -28.94 4.63 32.09
C LEU A 25 -27.57 5.29 31.89
N VAL A 26 -26.87 5.66 32.97
CA VAL A 26 -25.51 6.25 32.90
C VAL A 26 -24.54 5.29 32.27
N ILE A 27 -24.60 3.99 32.63
CA ILE A 27 -23.74 2.95 32.03
C ILE A 27 -24.02 2.82 30.52
N MET A 28 -25.29 2.76 30.12
CA MET A 28 -25.65 2.69 28.69
C MET A 28 -25.19 3.92 27.92
N LEU A 29 -25.33 5.11 28.47
CA LEU A 29 -24.80 6.35 27.85
C LEU A 29 -23.28 6.32 27.72
N ALA A 30 -22.59 5.86 28.78
CA ALA A 30 -21.13 5.74 28.73
C ALA A 30 -20.65 4.72 27.68
N LEU A 31 -21.33 3.57 27.55
CA LEU A 31 -21.06 2.57 26.53
C LEU A 31 -21.36 3.10 25.11
N GLY A 32 -22.44 3.86 24.95
CA GLY A 32 -22.78 4.52 23.68
C GLY A 32 -21.72 5.55 23.26
N LEU A 33 -21.26 6.38 24.20
CA LEU A 33 -20.19 7.35 23.95
C LEU A 33 -18.85 6.67 23.63
N ALA A 34 -18.53 5.58 24.34
CA ALA A 34 -17.33 4.81 24.08
C ALA A 34 -17.38 4.15 22.68
N GLY A 35 -18.55 3.60 22.29
CA GLY A 35 -18.77 3.05 20.96
C GLY A 35 -18.63 4.10 19.86
N LEU A 36 -19.25 5.28 20.04
CA LEU A 36 -19.11 6.40 19.10
C LEU A 36 -17.65 6.87 18.99
N GLY A 37 -16.95 6.98 20.12
CA GLY A 37 -15.54 7.36 20.14
C GLY A 37 -14.65 6.35 19.40
N ALA A 38 -14.95 5.04 19.54
CA ALA A 38 -14.23 4.00 18.80
C ALA A 38 -14.47 4.10 17.29
N VAL A 39 -15.71 4.32 16.84
CA VAL A 39 -16.04 4.53 15.42
C VAL A 39 -15.31 5.73 14.86
N LEU A 40 -15.37 6.89 15.52
CA LEU A 40 -14.67 8.10 15.07
C LEU A 40 -13.15 7.94 15.02
N LEU A 41 -12.59 7.15 15.93
CA LEU A 41 -11.15 6.85 15.93
C LEU A 41 -10.77 5.93 14.76
N THR A 42 -11.58 4.91 14.49
CA THR A 42 -11.32 4.02 13.33
C THR A 42 -11.42 4.75 12.01
N ASP A 43 -12.40 5.65 11.84
CA ASP A 43 -12.56 6.47 10.63
C ASP A 43 -11.33 7.36 10.42
N ARG A 44 -10.87 8.06 11.47
CA ARG A 44 -9.66 8.90 11.38
C ARG A 44 -8.38 8.11 11.08
N LEU A 45 -8.23 6.93 11.66
CA LEU A 45 -7.08 6.05 11.37
C LEU A 45 -7.12 5.54 9.93
N THR A 46 -8.31 5.25 9.41
CA THR A 46 -8.48 4.83 8.01
C THR A 46 -8.17 5.97 7.05
N GLU A 47 -8.70 7.17 7.29
CA GLU A 47 -8.41 8.37 6.49
C GLU A 47 -6.91 8.65 6.44
N HIS A 48 -6.23 8.67 7.59
CA HIS A 48 -4.79 8.89 7.66
C HIS A 48 -3.99 7.81 6.91
N THR A 49 -4.44 6.55 6.98
CA THR A 49 -3.80 5.46 6.24
C THR A 49 -3.95 5.66 4.72
N LEU A 50 -5.13 6.07 4.24
CA LEU A 50 -5.37 6.32 2.81
C LEU A 50 -4.65 7.57 2.28
N GLU A 51 -4.41 8.57 3.12
CA GLU A 51 -3.57 9.71 2.76
C GLU A 51 -2.10 9.30 2.54
N GLN A 52 -1.59 8.39 3.37
CA GLN A 52 -0.22 7.88 3.25
C GLN A 52 -0.07 6.82 2.17
N TYR A 53 -1.11 6.00 1.94
CA TYR A 53 -1.14 4.90 0.99
C TYR A 53 -2.34 5.04 0.06
N PRO A 54 -2.28 5.92 -0.96
CA PRO A 54 -3.37 6.15 -1.89
C PRO A 54 -3.79 4.88 -2.62
N LEU A 55 -5.10 4.76 -2.91
CA LEU A 55 -5.68 3.67 -3.68
C LEU A 55 -6.19 4.15 -5.05
N GLU A 56 -5.57 5.18 -5.58
CA GLU A 56 -5.85 5.67 -6.91
C GLU A 56 -5.46 4.63 -7.96
N TYR A 57 -6.13 4.64 -9.10
CA TYR A 57 -5.87 3.73 -10.23
C TYR A 57 -5.96 2.23 -9.90
N THR A 58 -6.65 1.83 -8.81
CA THR A 58 -6.71 0.44 -8.32
C THR A 58 -7.15 -0.54 -9.42
N ASP A 59 -8.14 -0.20 -10.24
CA ASP A 59 -8.60 -1.08 -11.31
C ASP A 59 -7.53 -1.32 -12.37
N LEU A 60 -6.82 -0.25 -12.79
CA LEU A 60 -5.70 -0.35 -13.74
C LEU A 60 -4.54 -1.16 -13.15
N ILE A 61 -4.21 -0.91 -11.88
CA ILE A 61 -3.17 -1.65 -11.17
C ILE A 61 -3.51 -3.14 -11.08
N CYS A 62 -4.72 -3.48 -10.62
CA CYS A 62 -5.16 -4.86 -10.48
C CYS A 62 -5.22 -5.61 -11.81
N GLN A 63 -5.70 -4.96 -12.89
CA GLN A 63 -5.74 -5.54 -14.21
C GLN A 63 -4.34 -5.85 -14.72
N ASN A 64 -3.46 -4.83 -14.79
CA ASN A 64 -2.13 -4.97 -15.38
C ASN A 64 -1.20 -5.84 -14.52
N ALA A 65 -1.32 -5.79 -13.19
CA ALA A 65 -0.61 -6.69 -12.29
C ALA A 65 -0.95 -8.15 -12.59
N ARG A 66 -2.26 -8.47 -12.71
CA ARG A 66 -2.72 -9.83 -13.05
C ARG A 66 -2.18 -10.32 -14.39
N GLU A 67 -2.19 -9.47 -15.42
CA GLU A 67 -1.68 -9.80 -16.76
C GLU A 67 -0.19 -10.13 -16.74
N GLN A 68 0.57 -9.56 -15.81
CA GLN A 68 2.01 -9.78 -15.67
C GLN A 68 2.41 -10.79 -14.57
N GLY A 69 1.43 -11.35 -13.84
CA GLY A 69 1.68 -12.24 -12.71
C GLY A 69 2.24 -11.54 -11.48
N LEU A 70 1.93 -10.24 -11.32
CA LEU A 70 2.37 -9.42 -10.19
C LEU A 70 1.28 -9.33 -9.12
N GLU A 71 1.69 -9.10 -7.89
CA GLU A 71 0.79 -8.70 -6.82
C GLU A 71 0.43 -7.21 -6.96
N PRO A 72 -0.87 -6.83 -6.95
CA PRO A 72 -1.27 -5.42 -7.04
C PRO A 72 -0.62 -4.53 -5.99
N ALA A 73 -0.42 -5.07 -4.78
CA ALA A 73 0.27 -4.39 -3.68
C ALA A 73 1.71 -4.00 -4.03
N TYR A 74 2.43 -4.85 -4.76
CA TYR A 74 3.79 -4.55 -5.19
C TYR A 74 3.84 -3.45 -6.25
N VAL A 75 2.92 -3.47 -7.21
CA VAL A 75 2.79 -2.38 -8.21
C VAL A 75 2.46 -1.05 -7.53
N ALA A 76 1.48 -1.05 -6.61
CA ALA A 76 1.09 0.13 -5.84
C ALA A 76 2.27 0.71 -5.04
N ALA A 77 3.09 -0.17 -4.42
CA ALA A 77 4.29 0.22 -3.69
C ALA A 77 5.34 0.90 -4.59
N VAL A 78 5.56 0.37 -5.80
CA VAL A 78 6.46 0.98 -6.79
C VAL A 78 5.94 2.36 -7.21
N ILE A 79 4.65 2.51 -7.55
CA ILE A 79 4.04 3.80 -7.90
C ILE A 79 4.22 4.83 -6.77
N LEU A 80 3.98 4.43 -5.52
CA LEU A 80 4.17 5.33 -4.38
C LEU A 80 5.64 5.75 -4.22
N ALA A 81 6.57 4.82 -4.40
CA ALA A 81 8.00 5.09 -4.30
C ALA A 81 8.54 5.99 -5.42
N GLU A 82 8.00 5.86 -6.64
CA GLU A 82 8.48 6.56 -7.84
C GLU A 82 7.91 7.97 -7.98
N SER A 83 6.61 8.14 -7.80
CA SER A 83 5.95 9.41 -8.11
C SER A 83 5.04 9.93 -7.00
N SER A 84 4.84 9.17 -5.92
CA SER A 84 3.78 9.46 -4.94
C SER A 84 2.41 9.62 -5.61
N TYR A 85 2.11 8.77 -6.61
CA TYR A 85 0.89 8.79 -7.42
C TYR A 85 0.70 10.05 -8.29
N ASN A 86 1.75 10.82 -8.55
CA ASN A 86 1.66 11.97 -9.46
C ASN A 86 1.86 11.54 -10.92
N PRO A 87 0.82 11.58 -11.78
CA PRO A 87 0.93 11.19 -13.19
C PRO A 87 1.78 12.15 -14.03
N GLU A 88 1.96 13.40 -13.58
CA GLU A 88 2.75 14.43 -14.25
C GLU A 88 4.20 14.50 -13.74
N ALA A 89 4.64 13.52 -12.93
CA ALA A 89 5.97 13.53 -12.36
C ALA A 89 7.04 13.38 -13.46
N VAL A 90 8.10 14.19 -13.35
CA VAL A 90 9.30 14.11 -14.21
C VAL A 90 10.54 14.16 -13.34
N SER A 91 11.42 13.17 -13.47
CA SER A 91 12.69 13.14 -12.77
C SER A 91 13.77 13.98 -13.46
N ARG A 92 14.94 14.13 -12.81
CA ARG A 92 16.12 14.80 -13.43
C ARG A 92 16.61 14.08 -14.68
N ASP A 93 16.44 12.77 -14.74
CA ASP A 93 16.86 11.90 -15.86
C ASP A 93 15.73 11.72 -16.88
N ASN A 94 14.67 12.56 -16.80
CA ASN A 94 13.50 12.55 -17.68
C ASN A 94 12.65 11.27 -17.58
N ALA A 95 12.67 10.55 -16.46
CA ALA A 95 11.70 9.51 -16.21
C ALA A 95 10.33 10.14 -15.96
N GLN A 96 9.25 9.55 -16.49
CA GLN A 96 7.93 10.18 -16.60
C GLN A 96 6.81 9.34 -15.99
N GLY A 97 5.83 10.04 -15.38
CA GLY A 97 4.56 9.51 -14.94
C GLY A 97 4.62 8.67 -13.67
N LEU A 98 3.56 7.92 -13.43
CA LEU A 98 3.30 7.20 -12.18
C LEU A 98 4.41 6.22 -11.78
N MET A 99 4.94 5.46 -12.73
CA MET A 99 5.98 4.46 -12.52
C MET A 99 7.36 4.92 -12.99
N GLN A 100 7.53 6.23 -13.29
CA GLN A 100 8.79 6.85 -13.66
C GLN A 100 9.57 6.10 -14.75
N ILE A 101 8.92 5.93 -15.89
CA ILE A 101 9.51 5.23 -17.04
C ILE A 101 10.31 6.23 -17.89
N LEU A 102 11.55 5.88 -18.23
CA LEU A 102 12.34 6.64 -19.19
C LEU A 102 11.73 6.52 -20.59
N PRO A 103 11.68 7.59 -21.41
CA PRO A 103 11.15 7.55 -22.78
C PRO A 103 11.76 6.45 -23.66
N GLU A 104 13.06 6.22 -23.57
CA GLU A 104 13.76 5.13 -24.27
C GLU A 104 13.30 3.73 -23.79
N THR A 105 13.06 3.56 -22.49
CA THR A 105 12.48 2.33 -21.94
C THR A 105 11.05 2.16 -22.41
N GLY A 106 10.26 3.24 -22.41
CA GLY A 106 8.89 3.25 -22.95
C GLY A 106 8.83 2.84 -24.42
N ALA A 107 9.74 3.39 -25.24
CA ALA A 107 9.85 3.03 -26.66
C ALA A 107 10.24 1.55 -26.85
N TRP A 108 11.16 1.05 -26.05
CA TRP A 108 11.52 -0.38 -26.07
C TRP A 108 10.33 -1.28 -25.65
N ILE A 109 9.56 -0.88 -24.65
CA ILE A 109 8.36 -1.62 -24.20
C ILE A 109 7.26 -1.58 -25.27
N ALA A 110 7.01 -0.41 -25.90
CA ALA A 110 6.05 -0.27 -26.99
C ALA A 110 6.34 -1.28 -28.11
N GLY A 111 7.62 -1.45 -28.47
CA GLY A 111 8.03 -2.47 -29.44
C GLY A 111 7.76 -3.91 -28.99
N LYS A 112 7.60 -4.20 -27.68
CA LYS A 112 7.18 -5.54 -27.19
C LYS A 112 5.69 -5.78 -27.33
N PHE A 113 4.92 -4.73 -27.49
CA PHE A 113 3.48 -4.76 -27.77
C PHE A 113 3.14 -4.57 -29.26
N ASP A 114 4.17 -4.54 -30.14
CA ASP A 114 4.01 -4.20 -31.57
C ASP A 114 3.34 -2.82 -31.78
N GLU A 115 3.60 -1.87 -30.85
CA GLU A 115 3.06 -0.51 -30.85
C GLU A 115 4.16 0.51 -31.20
N SER A 116 3.74 1.63 -31.79
CA SER A 116 4.62 2.79 -31.97
C SER A 116 4.63 3.62 -30.69
N TYR A 117 5.81 3.96 -30.21
CA TYR A 117 5.95 4.89 -29.08
C TYR A 117 5.53 6.30 -29.51
N VAL A 118 4.69 6.95 -28.70
CA VAL A 118 4.25 8.33 -28.90
C VAL A 118 4.82 9.18 -27.77
N GLU A 119 5.50 10.27 -28.12
CA GLU A 119 6.05 11.18 -27.11
C GLU A 119 4.93 11.73 -26.20
N GLY A 120 5.18 11.76 -24.89
CA GLY A 120 4.21 12.19 -23.90
C GLY A 120 3.19 11.11 -23.48
N CYS A 121 3.14 9.94 -24.12
CA CYS A 121 2.21 8.88 -23.73
C CYS A 121 2.44 8.35 -22.30
N LEU A 122 3.62 8.57 -21.73
CA LEU A 122 3.94 8.15 -20.37
C LEU A 122 3.29 9.02 -19.28
N PHE A 123 2.65 10.14 -19.62
CA PHE A 123 1.82 10.91 -18.70
C PHE A 123 0.37 10.39 -18.64
N ASP A 124 -0.03 9.52 -19.60
CA ASP A 124 -1.30 8.82 -19.51
C ASP A 124 -1.20 7.68 -18.48
N PRO A 125 -2.03 7.70 -17.39
CA PRO A 125 -1.97 6.69 -16.35
C PRO A 125 -2.12 5.24 -16.84
N ALA A 126 -3.01 5.00 -17.81
CA ALA A 126 -3.26 3.66 -18.33
C ALA A 126 -2.02 3.11 -19.07
N THR A 127 -1.40 3.93 -19.91
CA THR A 127 -0.19 3.58 -20.65
C THR A 127 1.00 3.38 -19.70
N ASN A 128 1.16 4.30 -18.74
CA ASN A 128 2.27 4.26 -17.81
C ASN A 128 2.22 3.02 -16.91
N ILE A 129 1.05 2.71 -16.31
CA ILE A 129 0.86 1.52 -15.47
C ILE A 129 1.04 0.25 -16.32
N ARG A 130 0.50 0.19 -17.53
CA ARG A 130 0.65 -0.96 -18.42
C ARG A 130 2.12 -1.23 -18.74
N TYR A 131 2.87 -0.22 -19.12
CA TYR A 131 4.30 -0.36 -19.44
C TYR A 131 5.13 -0.68 -18.20
N GLY A 132 4.85 0.01 -17.08
CA GLY A 132 5.55 -0.23 -15.82
C GLY A 132 5.32 -1.63 -15.27
N CYS A 133 4.08 -2.14 -15.31
CA CYS A 133 3.77 -3.51 -14.92
C CYS A 133 4.47 -4.52 -15.82
N TRP A 134 4.48 -4.30 -17.14
CA TRP A 134 5.20 -5.18 -18.06
C TRP A 134 6.70 -5.25 -17.72
N TYR A 135 7.33 -4.08 -17.48
CA TYR A 135 8.75 -4.01 -17.14
C TYR A 135 9.04 -4.66 -15.78
N LEU A 136 8.22 -4.36 -14.78
CA LEU A 136 8.36 -4.96 -13.45
C LEU A 136 8.18 -6.48 -13.50
N GLY A 137 7.20 -6.99 -14.26
CA GLY A 137 7.00 -8.42 -14.49
C GLY A 137 8.15 -9.07 -15.27
N PHE A 138 8.73 -8.35 -16.22
CA PHE A 138 9.95 -8.80 -16.90
C PHE A 138 11.11 -8.97 -15.91
N LEU A 139 11.30 -8.03 -14.98
CA LEU A 139 12.35 -8.10 -13.96
C LEU A 139 12.08 -9.22 -12.93
N MET A 140 10.83 -9.39 -12.49
CA MET A 140 10.45 -10.49 -11.59
C MET A 140 10.80 -11.85 -12.19
N ARG A 141 10.44 -12.09 -13.46
CA ARG A 141 10.81 -13.34 -14.18
C ARG A 141 12.30 -13.51 -14.36
N ARG A 142 13.07 -12.39 -14.51
CA ARG A 142 14.52 -12.43 -14.65
C ARG A 142 15.22 -12.82 -13.35
N TYR A 143 14.67 -12.42 -12.21
CA TYR A 143 15.28 -12.60 -10.88
C TYR A 143 14.51 -13.58 -10.02
N ASP A 144 13.92 -14.63 -10.62
CA ASP A 144 13.27 -15.77 -9.94
C ASP A 144 12.23 -15.30 -8.88
N ASP A 145 11.42 -14.29 -9.22
CA ASP A 145 10.38 -13.67 -8.38
C ASP A 145 10.91 -13.00 -7.10
N ASP A 146 12.21 -12.68 -7.06
CA ASP A 146 12.80 -11.93 -5.96
C ASP A 146 12.50 -10.43 -6.08
N LYS A 147 11.64 -9.91 -5.17
CA LYS A 147 11.25 -8.50 -5.13
C LYS A 147 12.41 -7.55 -4.84
N ARG A 148 13.40 -8.00 -4.04
CA ARG A 148 14.57 -7.18 -3.68
C ARG A 148 15.45 -6.95 -4.89
N CYS A 149 15.80 -8.00 -5.62
CA CYS A 149 16.56 -7.92 -6.86
C CYS A 149 15.80 -7.15 -7.95
N SER A 150 14.50 -7.41 -8.10
CA SER A 150 13.65 -6.77 -9.10
C SER A 150 13.49 -5.27 -8.83
N SER A 151 13.27 -4.85 -7.58
CA SER A 151 13.22 -3.43 -7.20
C SER A 151 14.58 -2.75 -7.41
N ALA A 152 15.67 -3.41 -7.06
CA ALA A 152 17.02 -2.89 -7.31
C ALA A 152 17.27 -2.67 -8.81
N ALA A 153 16.85 -3.62 -9.65
CA ALA A 153 17.00 -3.54 -11.10
C ALA A 153 16.04 -2.52 -11.75
N TYR A 154 14.86 -2.33 -11.18
CA TYR A 154 13.93 -1.30 -11.61
C TYR A 154 14.55 0.09 -11.45
N HIS A 155 15.16 0.35 -10.29
CA HIS A 155 15.78 1.63 -9.97
C HIS A 155 17.16 1.84 -10.62
N SER A 156 18.01 0.82 -10.63
CA SER A 156 19.43 0.95 -11.02
C SER A 156 19.73 0.39 -12.40
N GLY A 157 18.78 -0.30 -13.01
CA GLY A 157 18.98 -1.06 -14.24
C GLY A 157 19.48 -2.49 -13.97
N GLN A 158 19.31 -3.36 -14.95
CA GLN A 158 19.69 -4.80 -14.88
C GLN A 158 21.20 -5.00 -14.77
N GLY A 159 21.99 -4.23 -15.53
CA GLY A 159 23.45 -4.39 -15.61
C GLY A 159 24.15 -4.31 -14.26
N PRO A 160 23.92 -3.25 -13.45
CA PRO A 160 24.43 -3.18 -12.08
C PRO A 160 24.03 -4.36 -11.21
N VAL A 161 22.75 -4.76 -11.20
CA VAL A 161 22.26 -5.88 -10.39
C VAL A 161 22.88 -7.22 -10.81
N ASP A 162 23.00 -7.47 -12.10
CA ASP A 162 23.70 -8.66 -12.63
C ASP A 162 25.18 -8.68 -12.21
N GLY A 163 25.79 -7.50 -12.07
CA GLY A 163 27.15 -7.35 -11.54
C GLY A 163 27.22 -7.66 -10.05
N TRP A 164 26.30 -7.13 -9.26
CA TRP A 164 26.26 -7.37 -7.81
C TRP A 164 25.98 -8.84 -7.48
N LEU A 165 25.11 -9.51 -8.22
CA LEU A 165 24.83 -10.94 -8.04
C LEU A 165 26.05 -11.84 -8.31
N LYS A 166 27.02 -11.38 -9.12
CA LYS A 166 28.26 -12.11 -9.40
C LYS A 166 29.38 -11.84 -8.40
N ASP A 167 29.22 -10.82 -7.57
CA ASP A 167 30.24 -10.42 -6.59
C ASP A 167 29.88 -10.96 -5.20
N PRO A 168 30.74 -11.81 -4.60
CA PRO A 168 30.52 -12.34 -3.25
C PRO A 168 30.39 -11.29 -2.15
N ALA A 169 30.79 -10.04 -2.41
CA ALA A 169 30.61 -8.94 -1.47
C ALA A 169 29.12 -8.49 -1.38
N PHE A 170 28.30 -8.79 -2.37
CA PHE A 170 26.92 -8.36 -2.47
C PHE A 170 25.92 -9.54 -2.48
N SER A 171 26.36 -10.72 -2.89
CA SER A 171 25.54 -11.92 -3.01
C SER A 171 26.36 -13.17 -2.67
N ALA A 172 25.94 -13.92 -1.66
CA ALA A 172 26.61 -15.15 -1.27
C ALA A 172 26.23 -16.35 -2.16
N ASP A 173 25.03 -16.34 -2.74
CA ASP A 173 24.47 -17.43 -3.54
C ASP A 173 24.41 -17.17 -5.05
N GLY A 174 24.71 -15.95 -5.47
CA GLY A 174 24.63 -15.51 -6.86
C GLY A 174 23.21 -15.33 -7.39
N ARG A 175 22.18 -15.37 -6.50
CA ARG A 175 20.76 -15.27 -6.85
C ARG A 175 20.01 -14.19 -6.10
N THR A 176 20.36 -13.97 -4.84
CA THR A 176 19.74 -12.98 -3.95
C THR A 176 20.76 -11.92 -3.54
N LEU A 177 20.31 -10.70 -3.33
CA LEU A 177 21.17 -9.61 -2.87
C LEU A 177 21.18 -9.55 -1.35
N ASP A 178 22.29 -9.90 -0.72
CA ASP A 178 22.54 -9.68 0.72
C ASP A 178 22.74 -8.21 1.02
N VAL A 179 23.50 -7.54 0.13
CA VAL A 179 23.81 -6.11 0.18
C VAL A 179 23.50 -5.44 -1.16
N ILE A 180 22.94 -4.24 -1.14
CA ILE A 180 22.72 -3.42 -2.33
C ILE A 180 23.80 -2.34 -2.37
N ALA A 181 24.52 -2.25 -3.48
CA ALA A 181 25.55 -1.24 -3.66
C ALA A 181 24.93 0.15 -3.84
N GLY A 182 25.40 1.09 -3.02
CA GLY A 182 24.98 2.48 -3.06
C GLY A 182 23.75 2.79 -2.21
N THR A 183 23.87 3.86 -1.45
CA THR A 183 22.85 4.30 -0.48
C THR A 183 21.48 4.59 -1.10
N ASN A 184 21.47 5.11 -2.33
CA ASN A 184 20.22 5.46 -3.02
C ASN A 184 19.40 4.21 -3.39
N ALA A 185 20.06 3.21 -3.99
CA ALA A 185 19.43 1.97 -4.39
C ALA A 185 18.91 1.16 -3.18
N ASP A 186 19.73 1.05 -2.12
CA ASP A 186 19.32 0.37 -0.91
C ASP A 186 18.13 1.07 -0.23
N THR A 187 18.18 2.40 -0.12
CA THR A 187 17.05 3.19 0.41
C THR A 187 15.78 3.02 -0.40
N TYR A 188 15.90 3.01 -1.74
CA TYR A 188 14.76 2.80 -2.63
C TYR A 188 14.14 1.42 -2.42
N VAL A 189 14.95 0.37 -2.46
CA VAL A 189 14.46 -1.00 -2.31
C VAL A 189 13.79 -1.22 -0.95
N ASN A 190 14.41 -0.75 0.13
CA ASN A 190 13.83 -0.88 1.47
C ASN A 190 12.50 -0.13 1.56
N ARG A 191 12.36 1.05 0.95
CA ARG A 191 11.13 1.82 0.88
C ARG A 191 10.04 1.09 0.08
N VAL A 192 10.36 0.53 -1.09
CA VAL A 192 9.40 -0.26 -1.88
C VAL A 192 8.90 -1.46 -1.11
N LEU A 193 9.79 -2.20 -0.44
CA LEU A 193 9.40 -3.38 0.35
C LEU A 193 8.55 -3.00 1.57
N GLU A 194 8.87 -1.91 2.26
CA GLU A 194 8.03 -1.37 3.34
C GLU A 194 6.63 -0.99 2.83
N TYR A 195 6.54 -0.27 1.71
CA TYR A 195 5.26 0.10 1.11
C TYR A 195 4.47 -1.12 0.64
N TYR A 196 5.16 -2.13 0.09
CA TYR A 196 4.53 -3.38 -0.30
C TYR A 196 3.81 -4.06 0.88
N GLU A 197 4.46 -4.18 2.05
CA GLU A 197 3.83 -4.76 3.24
C GLU A 197 2.56 -3.99 3.68
N LYS A 198 2.58 -2.66 3.57
CA LYS A 198 1.42 -1.82 3.89
C LYS A 198 0.28 -2.03 2.90
N TYR A 199 0.58 -1.98 1.59
CA TYR A 199 -0.42 -2.21 0.55
C TYR A 199 -0.98 -3.63 0.60
N ASP A 200 -0.17 -4.64 0.83
CA ASP A 200 -0.63 -6.03 0.98
C ASP A 200 -1.67 -6.15 2.09
N ALA A 201 -1.40 -5.57 3.26
CA ALA A 201 -2.36 -5.54 4.36
C ALA A 201 -3.66 -4.77 4.03
N ILE A 202 -3.61 -3.71 3.20
CA ILE A 202 -4.77 -2.94 2.76
C ILE A 202 -5.60 -3.77 1.76
N TYR A 203 -4.96 -4.33 0.73
CA TYR A 203 -5.64 -5.14 -0.28
C TYR A 203 -6.27 -6.40 0.30
N GLN A 204 -5.60 -7.08 1.24
CA GLN A 204 -6.17 -8.23 1.95
C GLN A 204 -7.44 -7.87 2.74
N LYS A 205 -7.46 -6.70 3.42
CA LYS A 205 -8.66 -6.23 4.13
C LYS A 205 -9.82 -5.94 3.17
N GLN A 206 -9.55 -5.38 2.00
CA GLN A 206 -10.58 -5.10 0.99
C GLN A 206 -11.15 -6.38 0.37
N ALA A 207 -10.34 -7.41 0.20
CA ALA A 207 -10.79 -8.70 -0.33
C ALA A 207 -11.67 -9.49 0.64
N LEU A 208 -11.64 -9.15 1.94
CA LEU A 208 -12.44 -9.77 3.01
C LEU A 208 -13.71 -8.97 3.38
N ALA A 209 -13.90 -7.77 2.84
CA ALA A 209 -15.04 -6.89 3.08
C ALA A 209 -16.11 -7.04 2.00
#